data_c1a865559a580d6b651139f236cb0a49
#
_entry.id   c1a865559a580d6b651139f236cb0a49
#
_cell.length_a   1.000
_cell.length_b   1.000
_cell.length_c   1.000
_cell.angle_alpha   90.00
_cell.angle_beta   90.00
_cell.angle_gamma   90.00
#
_symmetry.space_group_name_H-M   'P 1'
#
loop_
_entity.id
_entity.type
_entity.pdbx_description
1 polymer ?
#
loop_
_entity_poly.entity_id
_entity_poly.type
_entity_poly.pdbx_seq_one_letter_code
_entity_poly.pdbx_strand_id
1 'polypeptide(L)'
;MANLYMPAFFFTFRAQSWVDEMAKVLIVEDAPFIREMIRDILESHDHEIVGEAANGLEAIEKYKALKPDVVLMDILMPGMDGLSAIMKIMEQDTKAKIIVVSALVKEALRKEAMRAGAVDFVAKPFQVERLLEAVRAATTAA
;
A
#
# COMPACT_ATOMS: atom_id res chain seq x y z
N MET A 1 29.97 -15.56 -30.44
CA MET A 1 28.59 -15.16 -30.13
C MET A 1 28.35 -15.30 -28.65
N ALA A 2 27.94 -14.22 -28.05
CA ALA A 2 27.62 -14.28 -26.65
C ALA A 2 26.48 -15.29 -26.45
N ASN A 3 26.74 -16.26 -25.65
CA ASN A 3 25.73 -17.24 -25.36
C ASN A 3 24.70 -16.64 -24.43
N LEU A 4 23.51 -16.44 -24.93
CA LEU A 4 22.41 -15.89 -24.15
C LEU A 4 21.72 -16.96 -23.31
N TYR A 5 22.32 -18.12 -23.23
CA TYR A 5 21.79 -19.20 -22.43
C TYR A 5 21.86 -18.82 -20.96
N MET A 6 20.70 -18.83 -20.33
CA MET A 6 20.59 -18.67 -18.89
C MET A 6 20.09 -19.99 -18.31
N PRO A 7 20.67 -20.41 -17.19
CA PRO A 7 20.18 -21.62 -16.53
C PRO A 7 18.69 -21.51 -16.21
N ALA A 8 17.99 -22.60 -16.35
CA ALA A 8 16.55 -22.63 -16.08
C ALA A 8 16.22 -22.13 -14.67
N PHE A 9 17.07 -22.43 -13.70
CA PHE A 9 16.85 -22.00 -12.33
C PHE A 9 16.91 -20.48 -12.18
N PHE A 10 17.73 -19.79 -12.99
CA PHE A 10 17.83 -18.34 -12.95
C PHE A 10 16.50 -17.71 -13.39
N PHE A 11 15.90 -18.20 -14.46
CA PHE A 11 14.60 -17.71 -14.92
C PHE A 11 13.50 -18.01 -13.90
N THR A 12 13.51 -19.19 -13.33
CA THR A 12 12.53 -19.59 -12.32
C THR A 12 12.64 -18.71 -11.09
N PHE A 13 13.85 -18.45 -10.63
CA PHE A 13 14.09 -17.58 -9.48
C PHE A 13 13.58 -16.16 -9.74
N ARG A 14 13.88 -15.62 -10.93
CA ARG A 14 13.45 -14.28 -11.28
C ARG A 14 11.92 -14.18 -11.40
N ALA A 15 11.31 -15.17 -12.02
CA ALA A 15 9.86 -15.24 -12.13
C ALA A 15 9.21 -15.33 -10.76
N GLN A 16 9.78 -16.13 -9.86
CA GLN A 16 9.30 -16.26 -8.50
C GLN A 16 9.38 -14.92 -7.75
N SER A 17 10.49 -14.20 -7.91
CA SER A 17 10.67 -12.89 -7.31
C SER A 17 9.60 -11.88 -7.80
N TRP A 18 9.26 -11.95 -9.08
CA TRP A 18 8.22 -11.10 -9.65
C TRP A 18 6.85 -11.39 -9.04
N VAL A 19 6.52 -12.66 -8.92
CA VAL A 19 5.25 -13.09 -8.33
C VAL A 19 5.16 -12.65 -6.87
N ASP A 20 6.27 -12.78 -6.12
CA ASP A 20 6.32 -12.43 -4.71
C ASP A 20 6.22 -10.91 -4.48
N GLU A 21 6.51 -10.10 -5.50
CA GLU A 21 6.44 -8.65 -5.39
C GLU A 21 5.07 -8.07 -5.78
N MET A 22 4.22 -8.87 -6.40
CA MET A 22 2.87 -8.44 -6.75
C MET A 22 2.01 -8.37 -5.50
N ALA A 23 1.25 -7.28 -5.38
CA ALA A 23 0.38 -7.07 -4.24
C ALA A 23 -1.04 -6.72 -4.69
N LYS A 24 -2.01 -7.13 -3.90
CA LYS A 24 -3.40 -6.70 -4.01
C LYS A 24 -3.56 -5.48 -3.11
N VAL A 25 -3.83 -4.34 -3.68
CA VAL A 25 -3.80 -3.06 -3.00
C VAL A 25 -5.18 -2.44 -2.90
N LEU A 26 -5.52 -1.96 -1.71
CA LEU A 26 -6.67 -1.11 -1.48
C LEU A 26 -6.16 0.32 -1.34
N ILE A 27 -6.68 1.24 -2.15
CA ILE A 27 -6.29 2.65 -2.11
C ILE A 27 -7.37 3.43 -1.37
N VAL A 28 -6.99 4.12 -0.30
CA VAL A 28 -7.90 4.95 0.48
C VAL A 28 -7.45 6.40 0.38
N GLU A 29 -8.16 7.18 -0.42
CA GLU A 29 -7.84 8.56 -0.75
C GLU A 29 -9.12 9.25 -1.21
N ASP A 30 -9.46 10.39 -0.62
CA ASP A 30 -10.70 11.10 -0.97
C ASP A 30 -10.58 11.91 -2.25
N ALA A 31 -9.37 12.35 -2.65
CA ALA A 31 -9.15 13.11 -3.87
C ALA A 31 -9.10 12.17 -5.07
N PRO A 32 -10.10 12.23 -5.99
CA PRO A 32 -10.14 11.30 -7.13
C PRO A 32 -8.90 11.36 -8.02
N PHE A 33 -8.34 12.54 -8.22
CA PHE A 33 -7.15 12.73 -9.06
C PHE A 33 -5.93 12.00 -8.46
N ILE A 34 -5.72 12.14 -7.15
CA ILE A 34 -4.60 11.50 -6.46
C ILE A 34 -4.81 9.97 -6.47
N ARG A 35 -6.04 9.55 -6.22
CA ARG A 35 -6.38 8.12 -6.21
C ARG A 35 -6.10 7.47 -7.57
N GLU A 36 -6.49 8.15 -8.66
CA GLU A 36 -6.23 7.67 -10.00
C GLU A 36 -4.73 7.62 -10.31
N MET A 37 -3.98 8.63 -9.89
CA MET A 37 -2.53 8.67 -10.07
C MET A 37 -1.85 7.49 -9.39
N ILE A 38 -2.24 7.21 -8.15
CA ILE A 38 -1.68 6.07 -7.41
C ILE A 38 -2.04 4.76 -8.10
N ARG A 39 -3.27 4.62 -8.56
CA ARG A 39 -3.71 3.45 -9.31
C ARG A 39 -2.83 3.23 -10.54
N ASP A 40 -2.62 4.27 -11.34
CA ASP A 40 -1.84 4.17 -12.57
C ASP A 40 -0.40 3.74 -12.29
N ILE A 41 0.21 4.30 -11.24
CA ILE A 41 1.57 3.94 -10.84
C ILE A 41 1.65 2.46 -10.48
N LEU A 42 0.74 2.00 -9.64
CA LEU A 42 0.78 0.63 -9.15
C LEU A 42 0.44 -0.38 -10.23
N GLU A 43 -0.57 -0.10 -11.03
CA GLU A 43 -0.94 -1.00 -12.13
C GLU A 43 0.15 -1.09 -13.19
N SER A 44 0.89 0.00 -13.42
CA SER A 44 2.04 -0.02 -14.35
C SER A 44 3.18 -0.89 -13.86
N HIS A 45 3.20 -1.23 -12.59
CA HIS A 45 4.23 -2.06 -11.98
C HIS A 45 3.66 -3.41 -11.49
N ASP A 46 2.61 -3.86 -12.15
CA ASP A 46 2.02 -5.19 -11.99
C ASP A 46 1.35 -5.46 -10.64
N HIS A 47 1.02 -4.40 -9.89
CA HIS A 47 0.18 -4.56 -8.71
C HIS A 47 -1.29 -4.53 -9.12
N GLU A 48 -2.12 -5.23 -8.37
CA GLU A 48 -3.55 -5.29 -8.61
C GLU A 48 -4.28 -4.37 -7.64
N ILE A 49 -5.08 -3.44 -8.15
CA ILE A 49 -5.91 -2.58 -7.31
C ILE A 49 -7.23 -3.30 -7.10
N VAL A 50 -7.44 -3.84 -5.92
CA VAL A 50 -8.64 -4.61 -5.61
C VAL A 50 -9.81 -3.73 -5.19
N GLY A 51 -9.54 -2.50 -4.81
CA GLY A 51 -10.61 -1.56 -4.47
C GLY A 51 -10.08 -0.18 -4.17
N GLU A 52 -11.01 0.77 -4.07
CA GLU A 52 -10.74 2.15 -3.72
C GLU A 52 -11.77 2.59 -2.69
N ALA A 53 -11.35 3.43 -1.77
CA ALA A 53 -12.21 4.01 -0.76
C ALA A 53 -11.93 5.50 -0.65
N ALA A 54 -12.96 6.29 -0.38
CA ALA A 54 -12.83 7.75 -0.28
C ALA A 54 -12.85 8.25 1.16
N ASN A 55 -13.05 7.37 2.12
CA ASN A 55 -13.07 7.73 3.54
C ASN A 55 -12.76 6.51 4.42
N GLY A 56 -12.60 6.77 5.71
CA GLY A 56 -12.22 5.72 6.65
C GLY A 56 -13.25 4.61 6.82
N LEU A 57 -14.52 4.95 6.79
CA LEU A 57 -15.58 3.97 6.95
C LEU A 57 -15.62 2.99 5.78
N GLU A 58 -15.55 3.51 4.56
CA GLU A 58 -15.44 2.67 3.36
C GLU A 58 -14.19 1.81 3.40
N ALA A 59 -13.08 2.35 3.91
CA ALA A 59 -11.83 1.60 4.03
C ALA A 59 -11.99 0.37 4.90
N ILE A 60 -12.64 0.53 6.05
CA ILE A 60 -12.88 -0.57 6.99
C ILE A 60 -13.74 -1.65 6.34
N GLU A 61 -14.82 -1.24 5.68
CA GLU A 61 -15.73 -2.17 5.03
C GLU A 61 -15.06 -2.93 3.90
N LYS A 62 -14.32 -2.21 3.05
CA LYS A 62 -13.63 -2.81 1.91
C LYS A 62 -12.47 -3.69 2.33
N TYR A 63 -11.78 -3.33 3.40
CA TYR A 63 -10.73 -4.20 3.94
C TYR A 63 -11.30 -5.56 4.32
N LYS A 64 -12.40 -5.55 5.03
CA LYS A 64 -13.05 -6.79 5.47
C LYS A 64 -13.51 -7.63 4.29
N ALA A 65 -14.09 -6.99 3.28
CA ALA A 65 -14.64 -7.68 2.12
C ALA A 65 -13.57 -8.19 1.17
N LEU A 66 -12.51 -7.39 0.93
CA LEU A 66 -11.53 -7.64 -0.12
C LEU A 66 -10.25 -8.30 0.37
N LYS A 67 -9.93 -8.15 1.64
CA LYS A 67 -8.70 -8.69 2.26
C LYS A 67 -7.46 -8.40 1.42
N PRO A 68 -7.14 -7.11 1.21
CA PRO A 68 -5.96 -6.75 0.41
C PRO A 68 -4.67 -7.14 1.10
N ASP A 69 -3.60 -7.26 0.32
CA ASP A 69 -2.27 -7.48 0.88
C ASP A 69 -1.71 -6.22 1.52
N VAL A 70 -2.04 -5.06 0.95
CA VAL A 70 -1.53 -3.75 1.39
C VAL A 70 -2.64 -2.72 1.26
N VAL A 71 -2.71 -1.81 2.22
CA VAL A 71 -3.60 -0.65 2.17
C VAL A 71 -2.74 0.61 2.09
N LEU A 72 -3.05 1.48 1.13
CA LEU A 72 -2.49 2.83 1.09
C LEU A 72 -3.54 3.76 1.67
N MET A 73 -3.22 4.42 2.78
CA MET A 73 -4.19 5.17 3.57
C MET A 73 -3.79 6.63 3.73
N ASP A 74 -4.61 7.54 3.21
CA ASP A 74 -4.47 8.96 3.56
C ASP A 74 -5.03 9.17 4.96
N ILE A 75 -4.42 10.07 5.70
CA ILE A 75 -4.86 10.41 7.06
C ILE A 75 -5.93 11.50 7.03
N LEU A 76 -5.77 12.48 6.12
CA LEU A 76 -6.69 13.61 6.04
C LEU A 76 -7.85 13.32 5.10
N MET A 77 -8.96 12.91 5.66
CA MET A 77 -10.17 12.61 4.90
C MET A 77 -11.39 13.10 5.68
N PRO A 78 -12.48 13.50 4.99
CA PRO A 78 -13.71 13.88 5.67
C PRO A 78 -14.34 12.68 6.38
N GLY A 79 -15.01 12.95 7.48
CA GLY A 79 -15.63 11.90 8.28
C GLY A 79 -14.62 11.23 9.18
N MET A 80 -14.57 9.89 9.14
CA MET A 80 -13.57 9.15 9.92
C MET A 80 -12.19 9.34 9.33
N ASP A 81 -11.26 9.85 10.13
CA ASP A 81 -9.89 10.07 9.68
C ASP A 81 -9.12 8.75 9.51
N GLY A 82 -7.96 8.84 8.83
CA GLY A 82 -7.17 7.67 8.52
C GLY A 82 -6.62 6.96 9.76
N LEU A 83 -6.28 7.70 10.82
CA LEU A 83 -5.75 7.09 12.05
C LEU A 83 -6.81 6.20 12.71
N SER A 84 -8.04 6.70 12.80
CA SER A 84 -9.13 5.91 13.35
C SER A 84 -9.42 4.68 12.51
N ALA A 85 -9.34 4.82 11.19
CA ALA A 85 -9.54 3.70 10.27
C ALA A 85 -8.44 2.64 10.45
N ILE A 86 -7.18 3.07 10.61
CA ILE A 86 -6.05 2.15 10.86
C ILE A 86 -6.32 1.33 12.12
N MET A 87 -6.71 2.00 13.20
CA MET A 87 -6.98 1.35 14.47
C MET A 87 -8.09 0.30 14.34
N LYS A 88 -9.16 0.65 13.63
CA LYS A 88 -10.29 -0.25 13.41
C LYS A 88 -9.90 -1.46 12.56
N ILE A 89 -9.11 -1.24 11.52
CA ILE A 89 -8.64 -2.34 10.68
C ILE A 89 -7.72 -3.26 11.49
N MET A 90 -6.83 -2.68 12.28
CA MET A 90 -5.91 -3.48 13.12
C MET A 90 -6.65 -4.29 14.20
N GLU A 91 -7.77 -3.79 14.69
CA GLU A 91 -8.61 -4.57 15.61
C GLU A 91 -9.17 -5.82 14.95
N GLN A 92 -9.51 -5.73 13.66
CA GLN A 92 -10.05 -6.85 12.90
C GLN A 92 -8.96 -7.81 12.43
N ASP A 93 -7.79 -7.27 12.10
CA ASP A 93 -6.69 -8.06 11.52
C ASP A 93 -5.36 -7.46 11.97
N THR A 94 -4.76 -8.07 12.97
CA THR A 94 -3.49 -7.59 13.52
C THR A 94 -2.32 -7.73 12.54
N LYS A 95 -2.51 -8.44 11.43
CA LYS A 95 -1.49 -8.63 10.39
C LYS A 95 -1.68 -7.70 9.20
N ALA A 96 -2.65 -6.78 9.27
CA ALA A 96 -2.89 -5.83 8.20
C ALA A 96 -1.64 -4.99 7.91
N LYS A 97 -1.35 -4.79 6.63
CA LYS A 97 -0.21 -3.99 6.18
C LYS A 97 -0.75 -2.66 5.66
N ILE A 98 -0.58 -1.62 6.45
CA ILE A 98 -1.12 -0.30 6.13
C ILE A 98 0.03 0.69 5.98
N ILE A 99 0.10 1.32 4.82
CA ILE A 99 1.09 2.36 4.52
C ILE A 99 0.32 3.68 4.51
N VAL A 100 0.74 4.61 5.36
CA VAL A 100 0.15 5.95 5.36
C VAL A 100 0.79 6.78 4.25
N VAL A 101 -0.04 7.48 3.46
CA VAL A 101 0.43 8.37 2.40
C VAL A 101 -0.20 9.73 2.70
N SER A 102 0.59 10.70 3.18
CA SER A 102 0.05 11.95 3.68
C SER A 102 0.91 13.17 3.34
N ALA A 103 0.21 14.31 3.14
CA ALA A 103 0.88 15.59 2.98
C ALA A 103 1.33 16.18 4.32
N LEU A 104 0.78 15.71 5.43
CA LEU A 104 1.20 16.12 6.77
C LEU A 104 2.39 15.26 7.21
N VAL A 105 3.55 15.89 7.29
CA VAL A 105 4.81 15.20 7.62
C VAL A 105 5.36 15.60 8.99
N LYS A 106 4.46 15.83 9.94
CA LYS A 106 4.88 16.13 11.32
C LYS A 106 5.31 14.82 12.00
N GLU A 107 6.43 14.88 12.71
CA GLU A 107 6.98 13.71 13.39
C GLU A 107 6.00 13.12 14.40
N ALA A 108 5.26 13.97 15.11
CA ALA A 108 4.25 13.50 16.06
C ALA A 108 3.17 12.66 15.37
N LEU A 109 2.73 13.09 14.19
CA LEU A 109 1.71 12.38 13.42
C LEU A 109 2.24 11.04 12.89
N ARG A 110 3.49 11.04 12.43
CA ARG A 110 4.15 9.83 11.97
C ARG A 110 4.21 8.80 13.09
N LYS A 111 4.59 9.23 14.28
CA LYS A 111 4.63 8.36 15.45
C LYS A 111 3.26 7.82 15.81
N GLU A 112 2.23 8.66 15.75
CA GLU A 112 0.86 8.21 16.01
C GLU A 112 0.41 7.16 15.01
N ALA A 113 0.72 7.36 13.73
CA ALA A 113 0.37 6.40 12.68
C ALA A 113 1.04 5.05 12.92
N MET A 114 2.33 5.08 13.27
CA MET A 114 3.07 3.85 13.52
C MET A 114 2.57 3.14 14.78
N ARG A 115 2.21 3.89 15.82
CA ARG A 115 1.60 3.31 17.04
C ARG A 115 0.23 2.70 16.74
N ALA A 116 -0.52 3.32 15.83
CA ALA A 116 -1.83 2.80 15.43
C ALA A 116 -1.72 1.48 14.65
N GLY A 117 -0.55 1.20 14.09
CA GLY A 117 -0.29 -0.05 13.40
C GLY A 117 0.21 0.08 11.96
N ALA A 118 0.42 1.32 11.47
CA ALA A 118 0.98 1.50 10.13
C ALA A 118 2.38 0.91 10.05
N VAL A 119 2.72 0.33 8.91
CA VAL A 119 4.04 -0.28 8.70
C VAL A 119 5.02 0.69 8.02
N ASP A 120 4.50 1.75 7.40
CA ASP A 120 5.35 2.75 6.76
C ASP A 120 4.57 4.05 6.60
N PHE A 121 5.29 5.14 6.35
CA PHE A 121 4.72 6.46 6.17
C PHE A 121 5.40 7.13 4.98
N VAL A 122 4.63 7.43 3.94
CA VAL A 122 5.13 8.05 2.71
C VAL A 122 4.60 9.47 2.63
N ALA A 123 5.50 10.45 2.54
CA ALA A 123 5.15 11.86 2.46
C ALA A 123 4.69 12.23 1.05
N LYS A 124 3.68 13.10 0.95
CA LYS A 124 3.27 13.71 -0.33
C LYS A 124 3.93 15.09 -0.45
N PRO A 125 4.39 15.50 -1.62
CA PRO A 125 4.44 14.71 -2.85
C PRO A 125 5.51 13.60 -2.75
N PHE A 126 5.21 12.44 -3.29
CA PHE A 126 6.13 11.31 -3.24
C PHE A 126 6.76 11.07 -4.61
N GLN A 127 7.91 10.41 -4.59
CA GLN A 127 8.50 9.88 -5.81
C GLN A 127 7.94 8.49 -6.05
N VAL A 128 7.78 8.14 -7.33
CA VAL A 128 7.23 6.84 -7.73
C VAL A 128 8.00 5.69 -7.07
N GLU A 129 9.32 5.77 -7.09
CA GLU A 129 10.19 4.73 -6.53
C GLU A 129 9.96 4.55 -5.04
N ARG A 130 9.71 5.65 -4.31
CA ARG A 130 9.46 5.58 -2.86
C ARG A 130 8.16 4.84 -2.55
N LEU A 131 7.11 5.14 -3.31
CA LEU A 131 5.82 4.47 -3.14
C LEU A 131 5.93 2.99 -3.45
N LEU A 132 6.57 2.65 -4.56
CA LEU A 132 6.75 1.26 -4.97
C LEU A 132 7.60 0.48 -3.97
N GLU A 133 8.64 1.10 -3.43
CA GLU A 133 9.49 0.48 -2.42
C GLU A 133 8.69 0.17 -1.15
N ALA A 134 7.85 1.10 -0.72
CA ALA A 134 7.03 0.90 0.47
C ALA A 134 6.07 -0.29 0.28
N VAL A 135 5.42 -0.37 -0.87
CA VAL A 135 4.50 -1.46 -1.19
C VAL A 135 5.25 -2.79 -1.24
N ARG A 136 6.40 -2.83 -1.91
CA ARG A 136 7.21 -4.03 -2.00
C ARG A 136 7.67 -4.50 -0.62
N ALA A 137 8.17 -3.59 0.20
CA ALA A 137 8.65 -3.94 1.54
C ALA A 137 7.51 -4.47 2.42
N ALA A 138 6.35 -3.88 2.34
CA ALA A 138 5.18 -4.33 3.11
C ALA A 138 4.72 -5.73 2.66
N THR A 139 4.79 -6.00 1.36
CA THR A 139 4.35 -7.28 0.79
C THR A 139 5.32 -8.41 1.13
N THR A 140 6.62 -8.13 1.15
CA THR A 140 7.64 -9.15 1.41
C THR A 140 7.92 -9.36 2.90
N ALA A 141 7.43 -8.49 3.77
CA ALA A 141 7.61 -8.64 5.21
C ALA A 141 6.78 -9.83 5.71
N ALA A 142 7.44 -10.69 6.46
CA ALA A 142 6.79 -11.88 7.03
C ALA A 142 5.82 -11.50 8.15
#